data_d0fabf83917bc006ed391be9c4999f30
#
_entry.id   d0fabf83917bc006ed391be9c4999f30
#
_cell.length_a   1.000
_cell.length_b   1.000
_cell.length_c   1.000
_cell.angle_alpha   90.00
_cell.angle_beta   90.00
_cell.angle_gamma   90.00
#
_symmetry.space_group_name_H-M   'P 1'
#
loop_
_entity.id
_entity.type
_entity.pdbx_description
1 polymer ?
#
loop_
_entity_poly.entity_id
_entity_poly.type
_entity_poly.pdbx_seq_one_letter_code
_entity_poly.pdbx_strand_id
1 'polypeptide(L)'
;MAKVRPFRGLRPPKNMVTEVASRPYDVLNSEEARKEAGDNEKSLYHIIRPEIDFAPGTDEHDPKVYEKAVENFKKFQTNGWLVQDRKPCYYIYAQTMDGRTQYGFVVAANVADYLEGRIKKHELTRRDKEEDRMKHVRINKANIEPVFFTFPDNDELEEILRRVTATEPEYDFVSEDGFGHTFWVIDDDKTIDAVSRIFGEIPNMYIADGHHRSAAAALVGKEMADANPNHTGDEEYNFFLAVCFPASHLKVIDYNRLVRDLNGHTDEEFLHLLEKNFVVEDKGTEIYSPQHLHNFALYLGGHWYSLTAREGTYNDSDPIGVLDVTISSDLILRDLLGITDLRSDKRIDFVGGIRGLGELKRRVDRGGMRMALALYPVTMQQIIDIADTGNIMPPKTTWFEPKLRSGLVIHKLDD
;
A
#
# COMPACT_ATOMS: atom_id res chain seq x y z
N MET A 1 13.40 15.52 -12.10
CA MET A 1 11.94 15.57 -12.17
C MET A 1 11.44 14.19 -12.54
N ALA A 2 10.30 13.78 -12.01
CA ALA A 2 9.78 12.44 -12.23
C ALA A 2 9.32 12.25 -13.68
N LYS A 3 9.67 11.12 -14.30
CA LYS A 3 9.31 10.80 -15.68
C LYS A 3 8.24 9.70 -15.68
N VAL A 4 7.10 9.99 -16.28
CA VAL A 4 6.05 9.01 -16.56
C VAL A 4 5.75 8.99 -18.06
N ARG A 5 5.18 7.89 -18.55
CA ARG A 5 4.70 7.80 -19.92
C ARG A 5 3.39 7.02 -20.02
N PRO A 6 2.61 7.25 -21.11
CA PRO A 6 1.49 6.38 -21.45
C PRO A 6 2.02 5.01 -21.89
N PHE A 7 1.22 3.98 -21.78
CA PHE A 7 1.56 2.62 -22.18
C PHE A 7 0.36 1.88 -22.77
N ARG A 8 0.62 0.81 -23.52
CA ARG A 8 -0.43 -0.05 -24.06
C ARG A 8 -0.90 -1.02 -22.99
N GLY A 9 -1.92 -0.64 -22.23
CA GLY A 9 -2.44 -1.45 -21.14
C GLY A 9 -3.00 -2.79 -21.63
N LEU A 10 -2.64 -3.87 -20.94
CA LEU A 10 -3.28 -5.17 -21.10
C LEU A 10 -4.37 -5.28 -20.03
N ARG A 11 -5.65 -5.30 -20.44
CA ARG A 11 -6.78 -5.14 -19.51
C ARG A 11 -7.99 -5.97 -19.89
N PRO A 12 -8.89 -6.30 -18.93
CA PRO A 12 -10.08 -7.08 -19.22
C PRO A 12 -11.08 -6.28 -20.09
N PRO A 13 -11.86 -6.97 -20.94
CA PRO A 13 -13.06 -6.38 -21.52
C PRO A 13 -14.02 -5.88 -20.45
N LYS A 14 -14.78 -4.80 -20.74
CA LYS A 14 -15.69 -4.13 -19.79
C LYS A 14 -16.62 -5.10 -19.03
N ASN A 15 -17.14 -6.09 -19.71
CA ASN A 15 -18.06 -7.10 -19.15
C ASN A 15 -17.39 -8.20 -18.34
N MET A 16 -16.05 -8.22 -18.22
CA MET A 16 -15.27 -9.24 -17.49
C MET A 16 -14.48 -8.68 -16.32
N VAL A 17 -14.43 -7.35 -16.17
CA VAL A 17 -13.56 -6.73 -15.16
C VAL A 17 -13.82 -7.23 -13.73
N THR A 18 -15.08 -7.45 -13.36
CA THR A 18 -15.45 -7.95 -12.02
C THR A 18 -15.05 -9.41 -11.78
N GLU A 19 -14.94 -10.20 -12.85
CA GLU A 19 -14.45 -11.57 -12.76
C GLU A 19 -12.92 -11.64 -12.69
N VAL A 20 -12.22 -10.65 -13.30
CA VAL A 20 -10.75 -10.62 -13.35
C VAL A 20 -10.14 -9.91 -12.15
N ALA A 21 -10.66 -8.73 -11.79
CA ALA A 21 -10.09 -7.89 -10.74
C ALA A 21 -10.03 -8.60 -9.39
N SER A 22 -8.88 -8.52 -8.72
CA SER A 22 -8.65 -9.14 -7.42
C SER A 22 -8.01 -8.19 -6.43
N ARG A 23 -8.01 -8.53 -5.14
CA ARG A 23 -7.19 -7.83 -4.14
C ARG A 23 -5.70 -8.12 -4.42
N PRO A 24 -4.76 -7.25 -3.96
CA PRO A 24 -3.34 -7.51 -4.15
C PRO A 24 -2.88 -8.76 -3.38
N TYR A 25 -1.79 -9.36 -3.85
CA TYR A 25 -1.29 -10.66 -3.38
C TYR A 25 -0.95 -10.71 -1.88
N ASP A 26 -0.60 -9.57 -1.29
CA ASP A 26 -0.07 -9.45 0.07
C ASP A 26 -1.13 -9.22 1.15
N VAL A 27 -2.40 -9.07 0.78
CA VAL A 27 -3.51 -8.90 1.73
C VAL A 27 -4.24 -10.22 2.06
N LEU A 28 -3.87 -11.32 1.40
CA LEU A 28 -4.50 -12.63 1.49
C LEU A 28 -3.45 -13.73 1.61
N ASN A 29 -3.74 -14.74 2.42
CA ASN A 29 -2.99 -16.00 2.35
C ASN A 29 -3.53 -16.90 1.22
N SER A 30 -2.82 -18.00 0.91
CA SER A 30 -3.19 -18.92 -0.19
C SER A 30 -4.56 -19.57 -0.01
N GLU A 31 -4.99 -19.84 1.22
CA GLU A 31 -6.31 -20.43 1.50
C GLU A 31 -7.44 -19.42 1.24
N GLU A 32 -7.25 -18.18 1.69
CA GLU A 32 -8.18 -17.08 1.43
C GLU A 32 -8.27 -16.77 -0.06
N ALA A 33 -7.13 -16.71 -0.77
CA ALA A 33 -7.09 -16.49 -2.21
C ALA A 33 -7.82 -17.61 -2.98
N ARG A 34 -7.62 -18.89 -2.58
CA ARG A 34 -8.33 -20.03 -3.15
C ARG A 34 -9.83 -19.94 -2.94
N LYS A 35 -10.25 -19.53 -1.74
CA LYS A 35 -11.67 -19.36 -1.40
C LYS A 35 -12.31 -18.24 -2.21
N GLU A 36 -11.61 -17.11 -2.39
CA GLU A 36 -12.12 -16.00 -3.18
C GLU A 36 -12.15 -16.30 -4.68
N ALA A 37 -11.13 -16.98 -5.22
CA ALA A 37 -11.16 -17.42 -6.61
C ALA A 37 -12.31 -18.40 -6.87
N GLY A 38 -12.59 -19.31 -5.92
CA GLY A 38 -13.64 -20.32 -6.07
C GLY A 38 -13.50 -21.08 -7.39
N ASP A 39 -14.60 -21.17 -8.15
CA ASP A 39 -14.65 -21.79 -9.48
C ASP A 39 -14.42 -20.78 -10.63
N ASN A 40 -14.03 -19.55 -10.30
CA ASN A 40 -13.82 -18.51 -11.31
C ASN A 40 -12.43 -18.63 -11.96
N GLU A 41 -12.36 -19.29 -13.11
CA GLU A 41 -11.13 -19.45 -13.89
C GLU A 41 -10.50 -18.12 -14.37
N LYS A 42 -11.26 -17.01 -14.37
CA LYS A 42 -10.81 -15.68 -14.80
C LYS A 42 -10.26 -14.86 -13.64
N SER A 43 -10.31 -15.35 -12.41
CA SER A 43 -9.76 -14.64 -11.26
C SER A 43 -8.27 -14.40 -11.43
N LEU A 44 -7.81 -13.16 -11.26
CA LEU A 44 -6.39 -12.84 -11.39
C LEU A 44 -5.52 -13.58 -10.35
N TYR A 45 -6.12 -14.09 -9.27
CA TYR A 45 -5.39 -14.91 -8.28
C TYR A 45 -4.67 -16.09 -8.92
N HIS A 46 -5.18 -16.69 -10.01
CA HIS A 46 -4.50 -17.75 -10.77
C HIS A 46 -3.14 -17.30 -11.34
N ILE A 47 -2.90 -15.97 -11.45
CA ILE A 47 -1.63 -15.42 -11.94
C ILE A 47 -0.77 -14.90 -10.79
N ILE A 48 -1.36 -14.17 -9.82
CA ILE A 48 -0.62 -13.52 -8.74
C ILE A 48 -0.43 -14.39 -7.50
N ARG A 49 -1.23 -15.45 -7.36
CA ARG A 49 -1.21 -16.49 -6.30
C ARG A 49 -1.37 -17.89 -6.92
N PRO A 50 -0.52 -18.27 -7.89
CA PRO A 50 -0.73 -19.47 -8.72
C PRO A 50 -0.66 -20.79 -7.94
N GLU A 51 -0.17 -20.80 -6.70
CA GLU A 51 -0.22 -21.94 -5.80
C GLU A 51 -1.66 -22.39 -5.48
N ILE A 52 -2.68 -21.56 -5.74
CA ILE A 52 -4.08 -21.96 -5.57
C ILE A 52 -4.52 -23.03 -6.57
N ASP A 53 -3.82 -23.20 -7.69
CA ASP A 53 -4.09 -24.21 -8.70
C ASP A 53 -3.54 -25.61 -8.33
N PHE A 54 -2.82 -25.71 -7.20
CA PHE A 54 -2.23 -26.95 -6.70
C PHE A 54 -2.93 -27.39 -5.40
N ALA A 55 -2.53 -28.56 -4.90
CA ALA A 55 -3.06 -29.04 -3.60
C ALA A 55 -2.77 -28.06 -2.46
N PRO A 56 -3.69 -27.92 -1.48
CA PRO A 56 -3.44 -27.10 -0.29
C PRO A 56 -2.11 -27.47 0.39
N GLY A 57 -1.37 -26.43 0.83
CA GLY A 57 -0.04 -26.59 1.45
C GLY A 57 1.12 -26.70 0.45
N THR A 58 0.87 -26.53 -0.86
CA THR A 58 1.95 -26.35 -1.83
C THR A 58 2.76 -25.10 -1.49
N ASP A 59 4.09 -25.23 -1.51
CA ASP A 59 4.99 -24.10 -1.29
C ASP A 59 4.81 -23.05 -2.39
N GLU A 60 4.45 -21.83 -1.99
CA GLU A 60 4.26 -20.69 -2.91
C GLU A 60 5.55 -20.34 -3.70
N HIS A 61 6.71 -20.81 -3.25
CA HIS A 61 8.02 -20.59 -3.89
C HIS A 61 8.53 -21.78 -4.73
N ASP A 62 7.74 -22.85 -4.87
CA ASP A 62 8.10 -23.98 -5.72
C ASP A 62 8.19 -23.50 -7.19
N PRO A 63 9.24 -23.89 -7.96
CA PRO A 63 9.39 -23.52 -9.37
C PRO A 63 8.16 -23.76 -10.24
N LYS A 64 7.44 -24.87 -10.02
CA LYS A 64 6.21 -25.19 -10.76
C LYS A 64 5.09 -24.15 -10.57
N VAL A 65 5.07 -23.47 -9.42
CA VAL A 65 4.09 -22.42 -9.11
C VAL A 65 4.33 -21.21 -10.00
N TYR A 66 5.59 -20.82 -10.17
CA TYR A 66 5.95 -19.74 -11.09
C TYR A 66 5.68 -20.11 -12.56
N GLU A 67 5.97 -21.36 -12.97
CA GLU A 67 5.63 -21.85 -14.32
C GLU A 67 4.12 -21.78 -14.56
N LYS A 68 3.31 -22.09 -13.55
CA LYS A 68 1.85 -22.00 -13.61
C LYS A 68 1.37 -20.55 -13.78
N ALA A 69 2.03 -19.58 -13.14
CA ALA A 69 1.73 -18.16 -13.36
C ALA A 69 1.87 -17.77 -14.84
N VAL A 70 2.95 -18.21 -15.50
CA VAL A 70 3.20 -17.94 -16.92
C VAL A 70 2.15 -18.61 -17.81
N GLU A 71 1.83 -19.88 -17.53
CA GLU A 71 0.78 -20.61 -18.25
C GLU A 71 -0.57 -19.87 -18.16
N ASN A 72 -0.96 -19.49 -16.94
CA ASN A 72 -2.20 -18.79 -16.69
C ASN A 72 -2.21 -17.41 -17.36
N PHE A 73 -1.13 -16.64 -17.27
CA PHE A 73 -1.03 -15.33 -17.91
C PHE A 73 -1.17 -15.42 -19.43
N LYS A 74 -0.59 -16.45 -20.05
CA LYS A 74 -0.77 -16.75 -21.47
C LYS A 74 -2.21 -17.16 -21.78
N LYS A 75 -2.84 -18.02 -20.94
CA LYS A 75 -4.23 -18.47 -21.07
C LYS A 75 -5.18 -17.26 -21.07
N PHE A 76 -4.97 -16.29 -20.15
CA PHE A 76 -5.80 -15.09 -20.06
C PHE A 76 -5.77 -14.26 -21.34
N GLN A 77 -4.59 -14.10 -21.95
CA GLN A 77 -4.45 -13.38 -23.23
C GLN A 77 -5.05 -14.18 -24.40
N THR A 78 -4.78 -15.47 -24.48
CA THR A 78 -5.29 -16.32 -25.57
C THR A 78 -6.81 -16.43 -25.56
N ASN A 79 -7.43 -16.44 -24.38
CA ASN A 79 -8.88 -16.53 -24.23
C ASN A 79 -9.57 -15.15 -24.34
N GLY A 80 -8.82 -14.07 -24.53
CA GLY A 80 -9.36 -12.72 -24.59
C GLY A 80 -9.92 -12.20 -23.26
N TRP A 81 -9.51 -12.79 -22.14
CA TRP A 81 -9.84 -12.29 -20.80
C TRP A 81 -9.01 -11.06 -20.44
N LEU A 82 -7.85 -10.92 -21.08
CA LEU A 82 -7.02 -9.72 -21.11
C LEU A 82 -6.72 -9.36 -22.56
N VAL A 83 -7.00 -8.12 -22.93
CA VAL A 83 -6.82 -7.59 -24.29
C VAL A 83 -5.94 -6.35 -24.22
N GLN A 84 -4.96 -6.25 -25.11
CA GLN A 84 -4.04 -5.12 -25.15
C GLN A 84 -4.63 -3.94 -25.90
N ASP A 85 -4.48 -2.73 -25.33
CA ASP A 85 -4.89 -1.49 -25.99
C ASP A 85 -4.09 -1.25 -27.27
N ARG A 86 -4.76 -0.65 -28.26
CA ARG A 86 -4.18 -0.46 -29.61
C ARG A 86 -3.08 0.58 -29.64
N LYS A 87 -3.14 1.57 -28.74
CA LYS A 87 -2.17 2.67 -28.62
C LYS A 87 -1.84 2.94 -27.16
N PRO A 88 -0.72 3.60 -26.87
CA PRO A 88 -0.40 4.02 -25.51
C PRO A 88 -1.44 4.97 -24.95
N CYS A 89 -1.87 4.73 -23.71
CA CYS A 89 -2.86 5.52 -22.97
C CYS A 89 -2.34 5.82 -21.57
N TYR A 90 -2.86 6.88 -20.97
CA TYR A 90 -2.96 6.99 -19.52
C TYR A 90 -4.35 6.53 -19.07
N TYR A 91 -4.51 6.28 -17.78
CA TYR A 91 -5.81 5.93 -17.23
C TYR A 91 -6.04 6.70 -15.95
N ILE A 92 -7.30 6.85 -15.55
CA ILE A 92 -7.67 7.31 -14.20
C ILE A 92 -8.33 6.14 -13.49
N TYR A 93 -7.90 5.89 -12.28
CA TYR A 93 -8.49 4.92 -11.39
C TYR A 93 -9.01 5.61 -10.12
N ALA A 94 -10.30 5.53 -9.89
CA ALA A 94 -10.95 6.05 -8.70
C ALA A 94 -11.36 4.92 -7.76
N GLN A 95 -11.18 5.14 -6.48
CA GLN A 95 -11.60 4.24 -5.41
C GLN A 95 -12.50 4.98 -4.42
N THR A 96 -13.66 4.40 -4.11
CA THR A 96 -14.63 4.97 -3.17
C THR A 96 -14.77 4.08 -1.94
N MET A 97 -14.56 4.65 -0.76
CA MET A 97 -14.73 4.02 0.55
C MET A 97 -15.40 5.02 1.50
N ASP A 98 -16.45 4.59 2.21
CA ASP A 98 -17.16 5.41 3.20
C ASP A 98 -17.61 6.79 2.67
N GLY A 99 -18.06 6.82 1.40
CA GLY A 99 -18.52 8.05 0.73
C GLY A 99 -17.41 9.00 0.28
N ARG A 100 -16.14 8.64 0.48
CA ARG A 100 -14.98 9.40 -0.01
C ARG A 100 -14.37 8.72 -1.22
N THR A 101 -14.11 9.49 -2.27
CA THR A 101 -13.46 9.01 -3.50
C THR A 101 -12.07 9.62 -3.63
N GLN A 102 -11.07 8.80 -3.95
CA GLN A 102 -9.71 9.20 -4.32
C GLN A 102 -9.47 8.86 -5.79
N TYR A 103 -8.81 9.76 -6.52
CA TYR A 103 -8.55 9.61 -7.95
C TYR A 103 -7.05 9.57 -8.20
N GLY A 104 -6.58 8.58 -8.95
CA GLY A 104 -5.16 8.44 -9.30
C GLY A 104 -4.96 8.28 -10.80
N PHE A 105 -3.85 8.82 -11.31
CA PHE A 105 -3.38 8.57 -12.66
C PHE A 105 -2.65 7.23 -12.72
N VAL A 106 -3.05 6.36 -13.63
CA VAL A 106 -2.36 5.11 -13.91
C VAL A 106 -1.36 5.37 -15.02
N VAL A 107 -0.10 5.15 -14.72
CA VAL A 107 1.04 5.54 -15.56
C VAL A 107 2.10 4.42 -15.61
N ALA A 108 2.98 4.47 -16.57
CA ALA A 108 4.26 3.77 -16.54
C ALA A 108 5.34 4.72 -15.98
N ALA A 109 5.79 4.48 -14.74
CA ALA A 109 6.77 5.29 -14.01
C ALA A 109 8.20 4.82 -14.33
N ASN A 110 9.16 5.74 -14.43
CA ASN A 110 10.51 5.44 -14.87
C ASN A 110 11.35 4.71 -13.80
N VAL A 111 11.99 3.62 -14.19
CA VAL A 111 12.88 2.80 -13.34
C VAL A 111 14.06 3.63 -12.81
N ALA A 112 14.66 4.49 -13.64
CA ALA A 112 15.78 5.33 -13.23
C ALA A 112 15.38 6.31 -12.11
N ASP A 113 14.14 6.80 -12.09
CA ASP A 113 13.64 7.67 -11.01
C ASP A 113 13.59 6.97 -9.66
N TYR A 114 13.30 5.66 -9.66
CA TYR A 114 13.38 4.85 -8.44
C TYR A 114 14.83 4.64 -7.99
N LEU A 115 15.72 4.27 -8.92
CA LEU A 115 17.13 3.99 -8.63
C LEU A 115 17.90 5.23 -8.18
N GLU A 116 17.57 6.40 -8.74
CA GLU A 116 18.19 7.69 -8.43
C GLU A 116 17.50 8.44 -7.28
N GLY A 117 16.44 7.88 -6.70
CA GLY A 117 15.77 8.44 -5.52
C GLY A 117 14.84 9.63 -5.80
N ARG A 118 14.36 9.82 -7.03
CA ARG A 118 13.24 10.72 -7.35
C ARG A 118 11.89 10.12 -7.00
N ILE A 119 11.78 8.80 -7.02
CA ILE A 119 10.69 8.07 -6.37
C ILE A 119 11.15 7.73 -4.96
N LYS A 120 10.65 8.47 -3.99
CA LYS A 120 11.07 8.47 -2.59
C LYS A 120 10.47 7.29 -1.83
N LYS A 121 11.26 6.71 -0.94
CA LYS A 121 10.89 5.58 -0.07
C LYS A 121 10.83 6.05 1.38
N HIS A 122 9.93 5.48 2.15
CA HIS A 122 9.86 5.67 3.61
C HIS A 122 9.90 4.35 4.40
N GLU A 123 10.02 3.21 3.70
CA GLU A 123 10.09 1.87 4.31
C GLU A 123 11.19 1.03 3.64
N LEU A 124 11.87 0.18 4.42
CA LEU A 124 12.83 -0.79 3.91
C LEU A 124 12.12 -2.04 3.41
N THR A 125 12.57 -2.54 2.26
CA THR A 125 12.10 -3.80 1.71
C THR A 125 12.76 -5.00 2.41
N ARG A 126 12.05 -6.13 2.46
CA ARG A 126 12.58 -7.42 2.89
C ARG A 126 13.08 -8.17 1.67
N ARG A 127 14.31 -8.66 1.73
CA ARG A 127 14.99 -9.32 0.60
C ARG A 127 14.24 -10.56 0.09
N ASP A 128 13.69 -11.38 0.98
CA ASP A 128 12.91 -12.56 0.63
C ASP A 128 11.66 -12.22 -0.21
N LYS A 129 10.93 -11.18 0.19
CA LYS A 129 9.75 -10.70 -0.54
C LYS A 129 10.10 -9.99 -1.85
N GLU A 130 11.21 -9.26 -1.87
CA GLU A 130 11.71 -8.60 -3.07
C GLU A 130 12.11 -9.63 -4.13
N GLU A 131 12.92 -10.65 -3.76
CA GLU A 131 13.33 -11.73 -4.67
C GLU A 131 12.15 -12.51 -5.24
N ASP A 132 11.12 -12.78 -4.44
CA ASP A 132 9.89 -13.43 -4.88
C ASP A 132 9.16 -12.60 -5.95
N ARG A 133 8.95 -11.31 -5.69
CA ARG A 133 8.31 -10.40 -6.65
C ARG A 133 9.17 -10.19 -7.92
N MET A 134 10.48 -10.14 -7.79
CA MET A 134 11.39 -10.10 -8.94
C MET A 134 11.21 -11.33 -9.85
N LYS A 135 11.08 -12.55 -9.27
CA LYS A 135 10.80 -13.75 -10.05
C LYS A 135 9.49 -13.60 -10.82
N HIS A 136 8.41 -13.17 -10.17
CA HIS A 136 7.12 -12.97 -10.84
C HIS A 136 7.22 -11.99 -12.02
N VAL A 137 7.86 -10.83 -11.82
CA VAL A 137 8.05 -9.83 -12.89
C VAL A 137 8.90 -10.40 -14.02
N ARG A 138 10.02 -11.06 -13.69
CA ARG A 138 10.97 -11.60 -14.67
C ARG A 138 10.36 -12.67 -15.58
N ILE A 139 9.60 -13.61 -15.00
CA ILE A 139 9.04 -14.74 -15.78
C ILE A 139 7.83 -14.33 -16.61
N ASN A 140 6.97 -13.46 -16.06
CA ASN A 140 5.78 -12.98 -16.78
C ASN A 140 6.11 -11.86 -17.75
N LYS A 141 7.28 -11.21 -17.62
CA LYS A 141 7.68 -10.01 -18.36
C LYS A 141 6.59 -8.94 -18.30
N ALA A 142 6.02 -8.74 -17.12
CA ALA A 142 4.93 -7.80 -16.90
C ALA A 142 4.89 -7.32 -15.44
N ASN A 143 4.45 -6.09 -15.25
CA ASN A 143 3.99 -5.59 -13.96
C ASN A 143 2.49 -5.86 -13.87
N ILE A 144 2.11 -6.96 -13.24
CA ILE A 144 0.72 -7.43 -13.16
C ILE A 144 -0.04 -6.65 -12.09
N GLU A 145 0.64 -6.26 -11.04
CA GLU A 145 0.07 -5.52 -9.90
C GLU A 145 0.64 -4.10 -9.85
N PRO A 146 -0.22 -3.07 -9.75
CA PRO A 146 0.24 -1.70 -9.67
C PRO A 146 0.92 -1.38 -8.34
N VAL A 147 1.82 -0.39 -8.36
CA VAL A 147 2.33 0.25 -7.15
C VAL A 147 1.54 1.52 -6.87
N PHE A 148 1.49 1.92 -5.61
CA PHE A 148 0.70 3.05 -5.14
C PHE A 148 1.62 4.21 -4.79
N PHE A 149 1.58 5.28 -5.58
CA PHE A 149 2.36 6.48 -5.39
C PHE A 149 1.49 7.69 -5.04
N THR A 150 2.12 8.67 -4.45
CA THR A 150 1.56 10.00 -4.28
C THR A 150 2.53 11.06 -4.79
N PHE A 151 1.99 12.22 -5.13
CA PHE A 151 2.73 13.40 -5.56
C PHE A 151 2.11 14.66 -4.94
N PRO A 152 2.88 15.77 -4.80
CA PRO A 152 2.35 17.05 -4.36
C PRO A 152 1.22 17.52 -5.27
N ASP A 153 0.16 18.07 -4.69
CA ASP A 153 -1.01 18.53 -5.44
C ASP A 153 -0.63 19.48 -6.58
N ASN A 154 -1.33 19.37 -7.69
CA ASN A 154 -1.11 20.17 -8.89
C ASN A 154 -2.46 20.52 -9.54
N ASP A 155 -2.74 21.81 -9.67
CA ASP A 155 -4.03 22.33 -10.16
C ASP A 155 -4.34 21.91 -11.60
N GLU A 156 -3.34 21.81 -12.48
CA GLU A 156 -3.54 21.37 -13.87
C GLU A 156 -3.92 19.89 -13.95
N LEU A 157 -3.28 19.03 -13.14
CA LEU A 157 -3.65 17.61 -13.05
C LEU A 157 -5.04 17.44 -12.44
N GLU A 158 -5.40 18.23 -11.43
CA GLU A 158 -6.72 18.21 -10.83
C GLU A 158 -7.82 18.61 -11.84
N GLU A 159 -7.55 19.60 -12.68
CA GLU A 159 -8.48 19.98 -13.76
C GLU A 159 -8.63 18.86 -14.80
N ILE A 160 -7.55 18.13 -15.13
CA ILE A 160 -7.62 16.96 -16.01
C ILE A 160 -8.46 15.85 -15.36
N LEU A 161 -8.22 15.55 -14.08
CA LEU A 161 -9.03 14.59 -13.32
C LEU A 161 -10.50 14.94 -13.41
N ARG A 162 -10.87 16.18 -13.04
CA ARG A 162 -12.24 16.66 -13.04
C ARG A 162 -12.91 16.54 -14.42
N ARG A 163 -12.19 16.89 -15.47
CA ARG A 163 -12.71 16.83 -16.86
C ARG A 163 -12.92 15.41 -17.34
N VAL A 164 -11.95 14.52 -17.12
CA VAL A 164 -12.03 13.13 -17.59
C VAL A 164 -13.06 12.34 -16.79
N THR A 165 -13.13 12.52 -15.48
CA THR A 165 -14.08 11.80 -14.62
C THR A 165 -15.52 12.26 -14.77
N ALA A 166 -15.77 13.39 -15.46
CA ALA A 166 -17.10 13.81 -15.87
C ALA A 166 -17.64 13.02 -17.08
N THR A 167 -16.82 12.21 -17.74
CA THR A 167 -17.22 11.35 -18.87
C THR A 167 -17.68 9.98 -18.41
N GLU A 168 -18.29 9.18 -19.30
CA GLU A 168 -18.67 7.80 -19.01
C GLU A 168 -17.42 6.95 -18.75
N PRO A 169 -17.36 6.18 -17.63
CA PRO A 169 -16.21 5.35 -17.32
C PRO A 169 -16.15 4.07 -18.15
N GLU A 170 -14.96 3.59 -18.36
CA GLU A 170 -14.71 2.25 -18.94
C GLU A 170 -15.17 1.15 -17.99
N TYR A 171 -14.82 1.25 -16.69
CA TYR A 171 -15.31 0.36 -15.64
C TYR A 171 -15.97 1.17 -14.53
N ASP A 172 -17.04 0.62 -13.97
CA ASP A 172 -17.69 1.13 -12.77
C ASP A 172 -18.37 -0.05 -12.05
N PHE A 173 -17.83 -0.41 -10.88
CA PHE A 173 -18.35 -1.53 -10.11
C PHE A 173 -18.05 -1.38 -8.60
N VAL A 174 -18.80 -2.10 -7.80
CA VAL A 174 -18.56 -2.25 -6.36
C VAL A 174 -18.07 -3.68 -6.13
N SER A 175 -16.93 -3.81 -5.44
CA SER A 175 -16.36 -5.10 -5.08
C SER A 175 -17.03 -5.70 -3.84
N GLU A 176 -16.76 -6.99 -3.56
CA GLU A 176 -17.39 -7.74 -2.45
C GLU A 176 -17.13 -7.14 -1.06
N ASP A 177 -16.02 -6.41 -0.90
CA ASP A 177 -15.67 -5.67 0.32
C ASP A 177 -16.40 -4.32 0.44
N GLY A 178 -17.29 -4.00 -0.51
CA GLY A 178 -18.12 -2.80 -0.51
C GLY A 178 -17.44 -1.55 -1.04
N PHE A 179 -16.21 -1.66 -1.58
CA PHE A 179 -15.51 -0.53 -2.17
C PHE A 179 -15.89 -0.31 -3.62
N GLY A 180 -16.06 0.97 -4.00
CA GLY A 180 -16.30 1.37 -5.38
C GLY A 180 -15.00 1.47 -6.17
N HIS A 181 -15.04 1.02 -7.44
CA HIS A 181 -13.92 1.07 -8.37
C HIS A 181 -14.39 1.62 -9.70
N THR A 182 -13.87 2.77 -10.10
CA THR A 182 -14.22 3.40 -11.37
C THR A 182 -12.95 3.69 -12.16
N PHE A 183 -12.99 3.47 -13.48
CA PHE A 183 -11.79 3.53 -14.32
C PHE A 183 -12.10 4.20 -15.66
N TRP A 184 -11.23 5.11 -16.09
CA TRP A 184 -11.34 5.84 -17.36
C TRP A 184 -10.09 5.66 -18.19
N VAL A 185 -10.22 5.68 -19.50
CA VAL A 185 -9.11 5.65 -20.45
C VAL A 185 -8.87 7.06 -20.99
N ILE A 186 -7.63 7.52 -20.94
CA ILE A 186 -7.17 8.76 -21.57
C ILE A 186 -6.42 8.37 -22.84
N ASP A 187 -7.08 8.51 -23.97
CA ASP A 187 -6.55 8.12 -25.27
C ASP A 187 -6.44 9.28 -26.27
N ASP A 188 -6.85 10.48 -25.90
CA ASP A 188 -6.65 11.67 -26.73
C ASP A 188 -5.24 12.25 -26.54
N ASP A 189 -4.56 12.52 -27.65
CA ASP A 189 -3.15 12.90 -27.68
C ASP A 189 -2.90 14.21 -26.90
N LYS A 190 -3.82 15.18 -26.96
CA LYS A 190 -3.69 16.46 -26.25
C LYS A 190 -3.65 16.29 -24.74
N THR A 191 -4.50 15.42 -24.18
CA THR A 191 -4.50 15.15 -22.75
C THR A 191 -3.29 14.29 -22.37
N ILE A 192 -2.89 13.32 -23.20
CA ILE A 192 -1.66 12.53 -23.00
C ILE A 192 -0.43 13.43 -22.91
N ASP A 193 -0.26 14.36 -23.87
CA ASP A 193 0.86 15.31 -23.89
C ASP A 193 0.85 16.22 -22.64
N ALA A 194 -0.32 16.70 -22.23
CA ALA A 194 -0.48 17.54 -21.04
C ALA A 194 -0.07 16.78 -19.77
N VAL A 195 -0.57 15.54 -19.57
CA VAL A 195 -0.21 14.70 -18.41
C VAL A 195 1.31 14.45 -18.37
N SER A 196 1.91 14.06 -19.52
CA SER A 196 3.35 13.80 -19.61
C SER A 196 4.18 15.03 -19.27
N ARG A 197 3.80 16.20 -19.80
CA ARG A 197 4.46 17.48 -19.51
C ARG A 197 4.38 17.83 -18.04
N ILE A 198 3.18 17.80 -17.45
CA ILE A 198 2.97 18.23 -16.06
C ILE A 198 3.71 17.30 -15.08
N PHE A 199 3.63 15.97 -15.25
CA PHE A 199 4.43 15.06 -14.44
C PHE A 199 5.92 15.30 -14.59
N GLY A 200 6.40 15.70 -15.79
CA GLY A 200 7.76 16.11 -16.04
C GLY A 200 8.21 17.36 -15.24
N GLU A 201 7.30 18.11 -14.65
CA GLU A 201 7.59 19.26 -13.78
C GLU A 201 7.57 18.90 -12.28
N ILE A 202 6.98 17.74 -11.90
CA ILE A 202 6.96 17.25 -10.53
C ILE A 202 8.35 16.77 -10.11
N PRO A 203 8.95 17.34 -9.05
CA PRO A 203 10.32 17.01 -8.67
C PRO A 203 10.49 15.58 -8.15
N ASN A 204 9.57 15.12 -7.32
CA ASN A 204 9.60 13.82 -6.68
C ASN A 204 8.19 13.20 -6.60
N MET A 205 8.14 11.86 -6.65
CA MET A 205 6.99 11.07 -6.25
C MET A 205 7.33 10.27 -4.99
N TYR A 206 6.32 9.82 -4.26
CA TYR A 206 6.48 9.12 -2.98
C TYR A 206 5.72 7.81 -3.00
N ILE A 207 6.36 6.72 -2.57
CA ILE A 207 5.70 5.43 -2.47
C ILE A 207 4.75 5.48 -1.27
N ALA A 208 3.46 5.32 -1.50
CA ALA A 208 2.45 5.18 -0.44
C ALA A 208 2.34 3.71 -0.02
N ASP A 209 2.23 2.80 -0.99
CA ASP A 209 2.17 1.35 -0.76
C ASP A 209 2.86 0.58 -1.89
N GLY A 210 3.31 -0.66 -1.62
CA GLY A 210 3.95 -1.51 -2.62
C GLY A 210 5.47 -1.30 -2.74
N HIS A 211 6.19 -1.02 -1.65
CA HIS A 211 7.64 -0.87 -1.64
C HIS A 211 8.37 -2.09 -2.25
N HIS A 212 7.95 -3.33 -1.92
CA HIS A 212 8.54 -4.55 -2.50
C HIS A 212 8.27 -4.67 -4.00
N ARG A 213 7.05 -4.31 -4.46
CA ARG A 213 6.68 -4.32 -5.89
C ARG A 213 7.47 -3.27 -6.67
N SER A 214 7.64 -2.07 -6.10
CA SER A 214 8.45 -0.99 -6.71
C SER A 214 9.92 -1.40 -6.84
N ALA A 215 10.51 -1.96 -5.79
CA ALA A 215 11.88 -2.46 -5.80
C ALA A 215 12.06 -3.57 -6.85
N ALA A 216 11.18 -4.57 -6.85
CA ALA A 216 11.23 -5.69 -7.77
C ALA A 216 11.13 -5.24 -9.24
N ALA A 217 10.19 -4.35 -9.55
CA ALA A 217 10.03 -3.81 -10.90
C ALA A 217 11.26 -3.04 -11.37
N ALA A 218 11.82 -2.17 -10.50
CA ALA A 218 12.99 -1.38 -10.85
C ALA A 218 14.25 -2.25 -11.02
N LEU A 219 14.47 -3.24 -10.15
CA LEU A 219 15.62 -4.14 -10.24
C LEU A 219 15.56 -5.03 -11.48
N VAL A 220 14.39 -5.61 -11.79
CA VAL A 220 14.21 -6.40 -13.02
C VAL A 220 14.34 -5.54 -14.27
N GLY A 221 13.79 -4.32 -14.28
CA GLY A 221 13.98 -3.38 -15.38
C GLY A 221 15.47 -3.08 -15.63
N LYS A 222 16.23 -2.85 -14.54
CA LYS A 222 17.69 -2.69 -14.63
C LYS A 222 18.39 -3.93 -15.16
N GLU A 223 18.05 -5.14 -14.68
CA GLU A 223 18.60 -6.40 -15.18
C GLU A 223 18.37 -6.55 -16.69
N MET A 224 17.14 -6.24 -17.16
CA MET A 224 16.79 -6.31 -18.58
C MET A 224 17.57 -5.27 -19.41
N ALA A 225 17.76 -4.06 -18.89
CA ALA A 225 18.58 -3.03 -19.51
C ALA A 225 20.05 -3.46 -19.63
N ASP A 226 20.63 -3.97 -18.54
CA ASP A 226 22.02 -4.44 -18.48
C ASP A 226 22.25 -5.64 -19.44
N ALA A 227 21.23 -6.48 -19.67
CA ALA A 227 21.30 -7.63 -20.55
C ALA A 227 21.06 -7.29 -22.03
N ASN A 228 20.55 -6.10 -22.36
CA ASN A 228 20.24 -5.70 -23.74
C ASN A 228 21.40 -4.88 -24.35
N PRO A 229 22.20 -5.46 -25.28
CA PRO A 229 23.30 -4.73 -25.89
C PRO A 229 22.86 -3.55 -26.79
N ASN A 230 21.58 -3.51 -27.15
CA ASN A 230 20.96 -2.46 -27.96
C ASN A 230 20.06 -1.54 -27.12
N HIS A 231 20.27 -1.48 -25.81
CA HIS A 231 19.48 -0.67 -24.91
C HIS A 231 19.50 0.80 -25.30
N THR A 232 18.31 1.40 -25.43
CA THR A 232 18.13 2.81 -25.84
C THR A 232 17.58 3.69 -24.70
N GLY A 233 16.92 3.08 -23.72
CA GLY A 233 16.20 3.76 -22.65
C GLY A 233 14.70 3.93 -22.92
N ASP A 234 14.24 3.57 -24.13
CA ASP A 234 12.84 3.73 -24.54
C ASP A 234 12.03 2.42 -24.42
N GLU A 235 12.69 1.30 -24.10
CA GLU A 235 12.04 0.01 -23.94
C GLU A 235 11.09 -0.02 -22.73
N GLU A 236 10.02 -0.84 -22.80
CA GLU A 236 8.98 -0.93 -21.79
C GLU A 236 9.51 -1.33 -20.41
N TYR A 237 10.56 -2.16 -20.32
CA TYR A 237 11.17 -2.55 -19.06
C TYR A 237 11.89 -1.40 -18.31
N ASN A 238 12.08 -0.22 -18.93
CA ASN A 238 12.57 0.98 -18.26
C ASN A 238 11.46 1.70 -17.47
N PHE A 239 10.25 1.16 -17.49
CA PHE A 239 9.09 1.73 -16.83
C PHE A 239 8.29 0.63 -16.12
N PHE A 240 7.53 1.02 -15.11
CA PHE A 240 6.70 0.08 -14.35
C PHE A 240 5.36 0.69 -13.96
N LEU A 241 4.36 -0.18 -13.81
CA LEU A 241 2.98 0.18 -13.54
C LEU A 241 2.81 0.86 -12.18
N ALA A 242 2.31 2.07 -12.18
CA ALA A 242 2.00 2.83 -10.97
C ALA A 242 0.64 3.53 -11.06
N VAL A 243 -0.02 3.70 -9.90
CA VAL A 243 -1.16 4.60 -9.73
C VAL A 243 -0.71 5.74 -8.84
N CYS A 244 -0.73 6.96 -9.37
CA CYS A 244 -0.22 8.16 -8.74
C CYS A 244 -1.39 9.05 -8.30
N PHE A 245 -1.51 9.32 -7.01
CA PHE A 245 -2.58 10.12 -6.42
C PHE A 245 -2.06 11.48 -5.96
N PRO A 246 -2.82 12.58 -6.14
CA PRO A 246 -2.56 13.82 -5.43
C PRO A 246 -2.53 13.59 -3.91
N ALA A 247 -1.62 14.23 -3.20
CA ALA A 247 -1.46 14.01 -1.75
C ALA A 247 -2.74 14.31 -0.96
N SER A 248 -3.52 15.32 -1.36
CA SER A 248 -4.79 15.68 -0.73
C SER A 248 -5.90 14.63 -0.92
N HIS A 249 -5.79 13.76 -1.95
CA HIS A 249 -6.73 12.67 -2.17
C HIS A 249 -6.52 11.49 -1.24
N LEU A 250 -5.38 11.39 -0.57
CA LEU A 250 -5.04 10.26 0.27
C LEU A 250 -5.39 10.50 1.74
N LYS A 251 -5.82 9.44 2.38
CA LYS A 251 -6.00 9.39 3.83
C LYS A 251 -5.19 8.22 4.37
N VAL A 252 -4.28 8.53 5.28
CA VAL A 252 -3.58 7.51 6.05
C VAL A 252 -4.48 7.06 7.18
N ILE A 253 -4.56 5.76 7.39
CA ILE A 253 -5.30 5.15 8.48
C ILE A 253 -4.31 4.71 9.55
N ASP A 254 -4.73 4.74 10.81
CA ASP A 254 -3.94 4.35 11.96
C ASP A 254 -3.49 2.88 11.89
N TYR A 255 -2.34 2.61 12.49
CA TYR A 255 -1.84 1.25 12.70
C TYR A 255 -1.66 1.03 14.19
N ASN A 256 -2.51 0.20 14.79
CA ASN A 256 -2.65 0.05 16.23
C ASN A 256 -1.84 -1.13 16.77
N ARG A 257 -1.57 -1.13 18.07
CA ARG A 257 -0.76 -2.14 18.79
C ARG A 257 -1.61 -2.88 19.79
N LEU A 258 -1.32 -4.18 19.92
CA LEU A 258 -1.83 -5.05 20.99
C LEU A 258 -0.62 -5.64 21.72
N VAL A 259 -0.67 -5.68 23.04
CA VAL A 259 0.44 -6.23 23.85
C VAL A 259 -0.10 -7.28 24.81
N ARG A 260 0.66 -8.38 24.94
CA ARG A 260 0.26 -9.59 25.70
C ARG A 260 0.37 -9.44 27.20
N ASP A 261 1.32 -8.63 27.68
CA ASP A 261 1.60 -8.46 29.10
C ASP A 261 2.09 -7.06 29.41
N LEU A 262 2.13 -6.68 30.68
CA LEU A 262 2.61 -5.39 31.17
C LEU A 262 4.02 -5.47 31.77
N ASN A 263 4.84 -6.43 31.34
CA ASN A 263 6.22 -6.62 31.85
C ASN A 263 6.30 -6.77 33.38
N GLY A 264 5.31 -7.43 33.98
CA GLY A 264 5.23 -7.67 35.42
C GLY A 264 4.53 -6.56 36.24
N HIS A 265 4.15 -5.44 35.63
CA HIS A 265 3.41 -4.39 36.30
C HIS A 265 1.92 -4.75 36.45
N THR A 266 1.30 -4.29 37.53
CA THR A 266 -0.15 -4.21 37.67
C THR A 266 -0.71 -3.09 36.80
N ASP A 267 -2.03 -3.04 36.61
CA ASP A 267 -2.67 -1.94 35.85
C ASP A 267 -2.43 -0.59 36.47
N GLU A 268 -2.54 -0.51 37.80
CA GLU A 268 -2.32 0.73 38.55
C GLU A 268 -0.86 1.22 38.47
N GLU A 269 0.09 0.30 38.64
CA GLU A 269 1.52 0.61 38.49
C GLU A 269 1.83 1.10 37.07
N PHE A 270 1.29 0.42 36.06
CA PHE A 270 1.52 0.80 34.67
C PHE A 270 0.94 2.17 34.33
N LEU A 271 -0.29 2.47 34.76
CA LEU A 271 -0.90 3.78 34.59
C LEU A 271 -0.10 4.87 35.30
N HIS A 272 0.38 4.60 36.51
CA HIS A 272 1.22 5.57 37.25
C HIS A 272 2.57 5.81 36.53
N LEU A 273 3.19 4.77 35.97
CA LEU A 273 4.43 4.93 35.19
C LEU A 273 4.24 5.76 33.93
N LEU A 274 3.08 5.66 33.28
CA LEU A 274 2.74 6.46 32.10
C LEU A 274 2.65 7.96 32.43
N GLU A 275 2.23 8.34 33.64
CA GLU A 275 2.09 9.75 34.04
C GLU A 275 3.42 10.53 33.99
N LYS A 276 4.55 9.87 34.00
CA LYS A 276 5.86 10.49 33.83
C LYS A 276 5.98 11.24 32.51
N ASN A 277 5.50 10.63 31.44
CA ASN A 277 5.68 11.12 30.07
C ASN A 277 4.36 11.57 29.42
N PHE A 278 3.22 11.21 29.99
CA PHE A 278 1.90 11.50 29.43
C PHE A 278 0.98 12.16 30.47
N VAL A 279 0.03 12.93 29.98
CA VAL A 279 -1.19 13.28 30.74
C VAL A 279 -2.15 12.10 30.51
N VAL A 280 -2.52 11.42 31.59
CA VAL A 280 -3.39 10.23 31.57
C VAL A 280 -4.77 10.62 32.07
N GLU A 281 -5.81 10.35 31.27
CA GLU A 281 -7.19 10.62 31.62
C GLU A 281 -8.06 9.39 31.38
N ASP A 282 -8.80 8.93 32.41
CA ASP A 282 -9.77 7.86 32.25
C ASP A 282 -10.98 8.35 31.42
N LYS A 283 -11.28 7.68 30.32
CA LYS A 283 -12.42 7.95 29.41
C LYS A 283 -13.58 6.96 29.60
N GLY A 284 -13.47 6.07 30.59
CA GLY A 284 -14.50 5.06 30.89
C GLY A 284 -14.48 3.87 29.95
N THR A 285 -15.64 3.23 29.78
CA THR A 285 -15.81 1.96 29.05
C THR A 285 -16.15 2.13 27.57
N GLU A 286 -16.57 3.33 27.17
CA GLU A 286 -16.91 3.66 25.80
C GLU A 286 -15.62 3.87 24.96
N ILE A 287 -15.69 3.49 23.67
CA ILE A 287 -14.55 3.58 22.77
C ILE A 287 -14.08 5.05 22.67
N TYR A 288 -12.84 5.29 23.05
CA TYR A 288 -12.15 6.55 22.85
C TYR A 288 -11.17 6.45 21.68
N SER A 289 -11.19 7.42 20.78
CA SER A 289 -10.27 7.54 19.65
C SER A 289 -9.29 8.68 19.87
N PRO A 290 -8.00 8.55 19.51
CA PRO A 290 -7.06 9.66 19.50
C PRO A 290 -7.62 10.85 18.70
N GLN A 291 -7.45 12.07 19.23
CA GLN A 291 -8.10 13.28 18.68
C GLN A 291 -7.14 14.14 17.84
N HIS A 292 -5.84 14.05 18.08
CA HIS A 292 -4.80 14.85 17.44
C HIS A 292 -3.44 14.15 17.55
N LEU A 293 -2.42 14.66 16.87
CA LEU A 293 -1.04 14.20 17.01
C LEU A 293 -0.61 14.25 18.49
N HIS A 294 0.19 13.25 18.90
CA HIS A 294 0.70 13.05 20.27
C HIS A 294 -0.38 12.70 21.31
N ASN A 295 -1.59 12.36 20.83
CA ASN A 295 -2.65 11.80 21.65
C ASN A 295 -2.89 10.34 21.25
N PHE A 296 -2.88 9.45 22.24
CA PHE A 296 -3.05 8.01 22.09
C PHE A 296 -4.29 7.55 22.86
N ALA A 297 -4.88 6.44 22.46
CA ALA A 297 -5.91 5.78 23.23
C ALA A 297 -5.41 4.42 23.74
N LEU A 298 -5.33 4.26 25.05
CA LEU A 298 -4.98 3.01 25.72
C LEU A 298 -6.27 2.31 26.17
N TYR A 299 -6.43 1.04 25.81
CA TYR A 299 -7.44 0.16 26.40
C TYR A 299 -6.78 -0.82 27.36
N LEU A 300 -7.14 -0.74 28.64
CA LEU A 300 -6.57 -1.54 29.72
C LEU A 300 -7.62 -1.76 30.83
N GLY A 301 -7.71 -2.98 31.36
CA GLY A 301 -8.58 -3.29 32.51
C GLY A 301 -10.07 -3.02 32.26
N GLY A 302 -10.53 -2.99 31.00
CA GLY A 302 -11.92 -2.71 30.63
C GLY A 302 -12.23 -1.23 30.40
N HIS A 303 -11.25 -0.32 30.60
CA HIS A 303 -11.36 1.12 30.43
C HIS A 303 -10.51 1.63 29.27
N TRP A 304 -10.97 2.70 28.64
CA TRP A 304 -10.20 3.51 27.73
C TRP A 304 -9.58 4.69 28.45
N TYR A 305 -8.32 4.96 28.14
CA TYR A 305 -7.56 6.11 28.67
C TYR A 305 -7.07 6.96 27.51
N SER A 306 -7.17 8.28 27.63
CA SER A 306 -6.47 9.24 26.78
C SER A 306 -5.05 9.43 27.34
N LEU A 307 -4.05 9.26 26.49
CA LEU A 307 -2.65 9.53 26.81
C LEU A 307 -2.19 10.68 25.91
N THR A 308 -1.92 11.86 26.47
CA THR A 308 -1.34 12.98 25.72
C THR A 308 0.12 13.14 26.10
N ALA A 309 1.03 13.01 25.13
CA ALA A 309 2.47 13.16 25.39
C ALA A 309 2.78 14.57 25.92
N ARG A 310 3.61 14.64 26.98
CA ARG A 310 4.02 15.93 27.57
C ARG A 310 5.04 16.61 26.68
N GLU A 311 5.01 17.94 26.66
CA GLU A 311 6.05 18.75 26.02
C GLU A 311 7.45 18.35 26.53
N GLY A 312 8.42 18.26 25.60
CA GLY A 312 9.80 17.86 25.91
C GLY A 312 10.02 16.34 25.99
N THR A 313 8.99 15.50 25.81
CA THR A 313 9.15 14.04 25.72
C THR A 313 9.41 13.56 24.28
N TYR A 314 9.30 14.44 23.30
CA TYR A 314 9.60 14.23 21.90
C TYR A 314 10.27 15.48 21.32
N ASN A 315 10.87 15.34 20.13
CA ASN A 315 11.59 16.44 19.47
C ASN A 315 10.89 16.81 18.16
N ASP A 316 10.23 17.98 18.14
CA ASP A 316 9.52 18.51 16.97
C ASP A 316 10.42 18.75 15.74
N SER A 317 11.72 18.92 15.95
CA SER A 317 12.68 19.13 14.87
C SER A 317 13.25 17.82 14.27
N ASP A 318 12.95 16.68 14.90
CA ASP A 318 13.34 15.34 14.39
C ASP A 318 12.14 14.72 13.67
N PRO A 319 12.17 14.57 12.33
CA PRO A 319 11.04 14.05 11.56
C PRO A 319 10.65 12.62 11.94
N ILE A 320 11.55 11.83 12.55
CA ILE A 320 11.26 10.49 13.06
C ILE A 320 10.85 10.54 14.52
N GLY A 321 11.56 11.32 15.35
CA GLY A 321 11.31 11.44 16.80
C GLY A 321 9.95 12.05 17.14
N VAL A 322 9.40 12.88 16.26
CA VAL A 322 8.08 13.53 16.42
C VAL A 322 6.90 12.59 16.12
N LEU A 323 7.14 11.44 15.49
CA LEU A 323 6.07 10.50 15.13
C LEU A 323 5.46 9.82 16.36
N ASP A 324 4.14 9.73 16.40
CA ASP A 324 3.41 9.00 17.46
C ASP A 324 3.88 7.54 17.57
N VAL A 325 4.20 6.91 16.44
CA VAL A 325 4.77 5.57 16.43
C VAL A 325 6.13 5.50 17.14
N THR A 326 6.98 6.50 16.99
CA THR A 326 8.29 6.58 17.66
C THR A 326 8.11 6.87 19.15
N ILE A 327 7.30 7.88 19.48
CA ILE A 327 6.98 8.26 20.88
C ILE A 327 6.45 7.05 21.65
N SER A 328 5.47 6.33 21.09
CA SER A 328 4.91 5.14 21.75
C SER A 328 5.90 3.99 21.82
N SER A 329 6.73 3.80 20.80
CA SER A 329 7.74 2.74 20.76
C SER A 329 8.82 2.97 21.82
N ASP A 330 9.26 4.21 21.96
CA ASP A 330 10.31 4.57 22.93
C ASP A 330 9.79 4.61 24.36
N LEU A 331 8.75 5.41 24.61
CA LEU A 331 8.31 5.72 25.96
C LEU A 331 7.39 4.66 26.59
N ILE A 332 6.71 3.85 25.78
CA ILE A 332 5.80 2.81 26.26
C ILE A 332 6.37 1.42 26.01
N LEU A 333 6.60 1.07 24.73
CA LEU A 333 6.94 -0.29 24.36
C LEU A 333 8.35 -0.67 24.84
N ARG A 334 9.36 0.17 24.64
CA ARG A 334 10.74 -0.08 25.08
C ARG A 334 10.89 0.17 26.57
N ASP A 335 10.58 1.40 27.03
CA ASP A 335 10.99 1.83 28.39
C ASP A 335 10.15 1.19 29.49
N LEU A 336 8.85 0.93 29.27
CA LEU A 336 7.99 0.32 30.28
C LEU A 336 7.79 -1.19 30.04
N LEU A 337 7.62 -1.60 28.78
CA LEU A 337 7.28 -2.98 28.46
C LEU A 337 8.48 -3.82 28.02
N GLY A 338 9.67 -3.22 27.84
CA GLY A 338 10.89 -3.92 27.45
C GLY A 338 10.83 -4.54 26.04
N ILE A 339 9.93 -4.04 25.18
CA ILE A 339 9.80 -4.47 23.78
C ILE A 339 10.72 -3.59 22.94
N THR A 340 11.89 -4.12 22.58
CA THR A 340 12.94 -3.38 21.86
C THR A 340 12.96 -3.64 20.35
N ASP A 341 12.43 -4.78 19.89
CA ASP A 341 12.32 -5.11 18.47
C ASP A 341 10.88 -5.45 18.08
N LEU A 342 10.22 -4.50 17.48
CA LEU A 342 8.82 -4.61 17.03
C LEU A 342 8.60 -5.66 15.94
N ARG A 343 9.66 -6.15 15.27
CA ARG A 343 9.56 -7.12 14.18
C ARG A 343 9.58 -8.56 14.64
N SER A 344 10.26 -8.82 15.76
CA SER A 344 10.53 -10.18 16.26
C SER A 344 9.90 -10.49 17.61
N ASP A 345 9.55 -9.50 18.44
CA ASP A 345 8.95 -9.71 19.75
C ASP A 345 7.52 -10.28 19.61
N LYS A 346 7.31 -11.47 20.18
CA LYS A 346 6.02 -12.19 20.12
C LYS A 346 4.97 -11.64 21.10
N ARG A 347 5.34 -10.70 21.97
CA ARG A 347 4.42 -10.06 22.91
C ARG A 347 3.61 -8.95 22.28
N ILE A 348 4.01 -8.44 21.10
CA ILE A 348 3.30 -7.40 20.36
C ILE A 348 2.63 -7.96 19.11
N ASP A 349 1.42 -7.47 18.79
CA ASP A 349 0.72 -7.69 17.54
C ASP A 349 0.20 -6.35 17.00
N PHE A 350 -0.15 -6.32 15.72
CA PHE A 350 -0.53 -5.10 15.02
C PHE A 350 -1.92 -5.24 14.37
N VAL A 351 -2.71 -4.16 14.42
CA VAL A 351 -4.06 -4.12 13.85
C VAL A 351 -4.22 -2.84 13.02
N GLY A 352 -4.44 -3.01 11.71
CA GLY A 352 -4.77 -1.86 10.84
C GLY A 352 -6.10 -1.24 11.24
N GLY A 353 -6.15 0.09 11.20
CA GLY A 353 -7.31 0.89 11.64
C GLY A 353 -8.60 0.60 10.88
N ILE A 354 -8.51 0.02 9.68
CA ILE A 354 -9.68 -0.44 8.91
C ILE A 354 -10.58 -1.40 9.71
N ARG A 355 -10.03 -2.12 10.69
CA ARG A 355 -10.80 -3.02 11.57
C ARG A 355 -11.52 -2.29 12.71
N GLY A 356 -11.25 -1.00 12.88
CA GLY A 356 -11.81 -0.16 13.94
C GLY A 356 -11.31 -0.48 15.34
N LEU A 357 -11.51 0.45 16.27
CA LEU A 357 -11.07 0.31 17.67
C LEU A 357 -11.85 -0.75 18.44
N GLY A 358 -13.06 -1.11 18.00
CA GLY A 358 -13.82 -2.23 18.54
C GLY A 358 -13.11 -3.57 18.43
N GLU A 359 -12.31 -3.79 17.40
CA GLU A 359 -11.48 -4.98 17.25
C GLU A 359 -10.38 -5.05 18.32
N LEU A 360 -9.77 -3.92 18.66
CA LEU A 360 -8.78 -3.83 19.73
C LEU A 360 -9.39 -4.27 21.08
N LYS A 361 -10.54 -3.64 21.42
CA LYS A 361 -11.31 -3.98 22.62
C LYS A 361 -11.63 -5.47 22.65
N ARG A 362 -12.20 -6.01 21.56
CA ARG A 362 -12.58 -7.41 21.44
C ARG A 362 -11.40 -8.37 21.67
N ARG A 363 -10.21 -8.06 21.14
CA ARG A 363 -9.02 -8.93 21.29
C ARG A 363 -8.47 -8.92 22.71
N VAL A 364 -8.54 -7.79 23.40
CA VAL A 364 -8.15 -7.69 24.82
C VAL A 364 -9.16 -8.43 25.69
N ASP A 365 -10.45 -8.18 25.52
CA ASP A 365 -11.53 -8.78 26.33
C ASP A 365 -11.61 -10.31 26.18
N ARG A 366 -11.26 -10.87 25.02
CA ARG A 366 -11.20 -12.32 24.79
C ARG A 366 -10.02 -13.02 25.48
N GLY A 367 -9.07 -12.27 26.00
CA GLY A 367 -7.83 -12.79 26.55
C GLY A 367 -6.77 -13.05 25.46
N GLY A 368 -5.52 -13.26 25.90
CA GLY A 368 -4.36 -13.39 25.01
C GLY A 368 -3.66 -12.08 24.69
N MET A 369 -4.32 -10.94 24.86
CA MET A 369 -3.75 -9.60 24.86
C MET A 369 -4.15 -8.90 26.16
N ARG A 370 -3.22 -8.17 26.77
CA ARG A 370 -3.43 -7.47 28.05
C ARG A 370 -3.87 -6.02 27.86
N MET A 371 -3.36 -5.37 26.82
CA MET A 371 -3.69 -4.00 26.48
C MET A 371 -3.74 -3.79 24.97
N ALA A 372 -4.40 -2.71 24.57
CA ALA A 372 -4.34 -2.16 23.23
C ALA A 372 -3.93 -0.69 23.27
N LEU A 373 -3.15 -0.26 22.28
CA LEU A 373 -2.73 1.12 22.10
C LEU A 373 -3.10 1.56 20.69
N ALA A 374 -4.04 2.50 20.59
CA ALA A 374 -4.39 3.14 19.32
C ALA A 374 -3.62 4.45 19.18
N LEU A 375 -3.11 4.67 17.96
CA LEU A 375 -2.33 5.85 17.59
C LEU A 375 -3.16 6.78 16.72
N TYR A 376 -2.83 8.07 16.76
CA TYR A 376 -3.31 8.99 15.74
C TYR A 376 -2.60 8.68 14.41
N PRO A 377 -3.30 8.66 13.26
CA PRO A 377 -2.66 8.35 12.00
C PRO A 377 -1.63 9.42 11.61
N VAL A 378 -0.51 8.98 11.02
CA VAL A 378 0.47 9.92 10.45
C VAL A 378 -0.16 10.71 9.30
N THR A 379 0.29 11.94 9.11
CA THR A 379 -0.17 12.79 8.01
C THR A 379 0.60 12.50 6.72
N MET A 380 0.00 12.82 5.56
CA MET A 380 0.72 12.77 4.28
C MET A 380 1.96 13.65 4.29
N GLN A 381 1.90 14.84 4.95
CA GLN A 381 3.06 15.72 5.05
C GLN A 381 4.21 15.08 5.83
N GLN A 382 3.94 14.39 6.95
CA GLN A 382 4.98 13.67 7.69
C GLN A 382 5.65 12.58 6.85
N ILE A 383 4.88 11.86 6.01
CA ILE A 383 5.44 10.84 5.09
C ILE A 383 6.37 11.51 4.07
N ILE A 384 5.95 12.61 3.48
CA ILE A 384 6.73 13.38 2.51
C ILE A 384 8.02 13.91 3.15
N ASP A 385 7.93 14.57 4.30
CA ASP A 385 9.08 15.15 5.00
C ASP A 385 10.13 14.09 5.36
N ILE A 386 9.69 12.93 5.83
CA ILE A 386 10.58 11.80 6.16
C ILE A 386 11.26 11.26 4.90
N ALA A 387 10.49 11.02 3.83
CA ALA A 387 11.02 10.50 2.58
C ALA A 387 12.01 11.49 1.92
N ASP A 388 11.77 12.81 2.04
CA ASP A 388 12.66 13.85 1.51
C ASP A 388 13.97 13.95 2.27
N THR A 389 13.99 13.68 3.57
CA THR A 389 15.23 13.62 4.36
C THR A 389 16.01 12.31 4.17
N GLY A 390 15.48 11.37 3.39
CA GLY A 390 16.08 10.04 3.20
C GLY A 390 15.99 9.13 4.42
N ASN A 391 15.18 9.50 5.41
CA ASN A 391 14.93 8.71 6.59
C ASN A 391 13.92 7.59 6.32
N ILE A 392 13.90 6.60 7.20
CA ILE A 392 13.00 5.44 7.14
C ILE A 392 12.09 5.45 8.36
N MET A 393 10.80 5.28 8.11
CA MET A 393 9.81 5.14 9.17
C MET A 393 9.98 3.84 9.95
N PRO A 394 9.63 3.82 11.24
CA PRO A 394 9.46 2.58 11.98
C PRO A 394 8.47 1.64 11.28
N PRO A 395 8.60 0.31 11.45
CA PRO A 395 7.68 -0.63 10.81
C PRO A 395 6.25 -0.44 11.32
N LYS A 396 5.26 -0.70 10.45
CA LYS A 396 3.85 -0.61 10.78
C LYS A 396 3.42 0.80 11.22
N THR A 397 3.84 1.80 10.46
CA THR A 397 3.50 3.22 10.67
C THR A 397 2.35 3.66 9.79
N THR A 398 2.33 3.25 8.52
CA THR A 398 1.36 3.68 7.52
C THR A 398 0.41 2.56 7.11
N TRP A 399 -0.84 2.91 6.90
CA TRP A 399 -1.84 2.03 6.30
C TRP A 399 -2.71 2.84 5.34
N PHE A 400 -2.72 2.45 4.07
CA PHE A 400 -3.53 3.09 3.03
C PHE A 400 -4.70 2.19 2.63
N GLU A 401 -5.89 2.76 2.58
CA GLU A 401 -7.11 2.12 2.07
C GLU A 401 -7.88 3.10 1.16
N PRO A 402 -8.64 2.56 0.19
CA PRO A 402 -8.69 1.16 -0.23
C PRO A 402 -7.38 0.68 -0.87
N LYS A 403 -7.09 -0.62 -0.75
CA LYS A 403 -5.98 -1.22 -1.49
C LYS A 403 -6.27 -1.22 -2.99
N LEU A 404 -5.25 -0.94 -3.82
CA LEU A 404 -5.41 -1.01 -5.27
C LEU A 404 -5.84 -2.39 -5.71
N ARG A 405 -6.84 -2.49 -6.58
CA ARG A 405 -7.18 -3.75 -7.24
C ARG A 405 -6.14 -4.08 -8.30
N SER A 406 -5.74 -5.34 -8.34
CA SER A 406 -4.94 -5.91 -9.41
C SER A 406 -5.83 -6.37 -10.55
N GLY A 407 -5.35 -6.30 -11.79
CA GLY A 407 -6.07 -6.80 -12.96
C GLY A 407 -7.00 -5.81 -13.66
N LEU A 408 -7.05 -4.56 -13.23
CA LEU A 408 -7.75 -3.50 -14.00
C LEU A 408 -6.96 -3.13 -15.25
N VAL A 409 -5.65 -3.11 -15.14
CA VAL A 409 -4.69 -2.92 -16.23
C VAL A 409 -3.33 -3.49 -15.81
N ILE A 410 -2.59 -4.03 -16.77
CA ILE A 410 -1.29 -4.66 -16.62
C ILE A 410 -0.33 -3.99 -17.61
N HIS A 411 0.92 -3.79 -17.21
CA HIS A 411 1.97 -3.26 -18.05
C HIS A 411 2.93 -4.38 -18.46
N LYS A 412 3.06 -4.64 -19.77
CA LYS A 412 4.00 -5.61 -20.36
C LYS A 412 5.37 -4.97 -20.55
N LEU A 413 6.43 -5.75 -20.36
CA LEU A 413 7.82 -5.28 -20.45
C LEU A 413 8.50 -5.64 -21.78
N ASP A 414 7.85 -6.42 -22.62
CA ASP A 414 8.37 -6.94 -23.90
C ASP A 414 7.54 -6.51 -25.11
N ASP A 415 6.91 -5.35 -25.02
CA ASP A 415 6.03 -4.79 -26.07
C ASP A 415 6.79 -3.97 -27.11
#